data_537c9130e7011d00093f5b7589a609c7
#
_entry.id   537c9130e7011d00093f5b7589a609c7
#
_cell.length_a   1.000
_cell.length_b   1.000
_cell.length_c   1.000
_cell.angle_alpha   90.00
_cell.angle_beta   90.00
_cell.angle_gamma   90.00
#
_symmetry.space_group_name_H-M   'P 1'
#
loop_
_entity.id
_entity.type
_entity.pdbx_description
1 polymer ?
#
loop_
_entity_poly.entity_id
_entity_poly.type
_entity_poly.pdbx_seq_one_letter_code
_entity_poly.pdbx_strand_id
1 'polypeptide(L)'
;AISPDGEWLYFVSDMPGGKGGMDIWRVRITSVGLGGVENLGEPINTPGDEMFPTFRPNGDLYFSSNGHSGLGGLDIFIAKVNKQGRYQLYHPGYPLNSHGDDFGMTFEGPHNRGYFSSNRGDGRGWDHIYAFENPEVVNTVKGWVYEAEGYELPQAEVYMVGNDGTNRRLTLKSDGSFTQVVKPGVSYVMLATCKGFLNHKEELTVRPTEESEETVLQFPLVSITAPVLIDNIFYDFDKATLRPESTKALDELVTLLNENGNVTIELSAHCDYKGSAEYNKR
;
A
#
# COMPACT_ATOMS: atom_id res chain seq x y z
N ALA A 1 9.94 -8.72 24.81
CA ALA A 1 9.51 -8.70 23.40
C ALA A 1 10.69 -9.02 22.48
N ILE A 2 10.40 -9.58 21.32
CA ILE A 2 11.41 -9.80 20.27
C ILE A 2 11.17 -8.75 19.18
N SER A 3 12.27 -8.17 18.65
CA SER A 3 12.17 -7.23 17.52
C SER A 3 11.63 -7.93 16.27
N PRO A 4 10.95 -7.23 15.34
CA PRO A 4 10.33 -7.84 14.16
C PRO A 4 11.32 -8.56 13.22
N ASP A 5 12.58 -8.15 13.20
CA ASP A 5 13.66 -8.80 12.46
C ASP A 5 14.20 -10.08 13.15
N GLY A 6 13.77 -10.35 14.39
CA GLY A 6 14.22 -11.49 15.19
C GLY A 6 15.64 -11.36 15.78
N GLU A 7 16.29 -10.21 15.61
CA GLU A 7 17.69 -10.03 16.03
C GLU A 7 17.87 -9.62 17.49
N TRP A 8 16.82 -9.05 18.13
CA TRP A 8 16.92 -8.49 19.47
C TRP A 8 15.81 -8.96 20.38
N LEU A 9 16.20 -9.30 21.63
CA LEU A 9 15.26 -9.50 22.74
C LEU A 9 15.26 -8.25 23.62
N TYR A 10 14.10 -7.65 23.80
CA TYR A 10 13.85 -6.52 24.68
C TYR A 10 13.23 -7.01 25.99
N PHE A 11 13.72 -6.51 27.11
CA PHE A 11 13.26 -6.86 28.43
C PHE A 11 13.35 -5.65 29.36
N VAL A 12 12.76 -5.78 30.56
CA VAL A 12 12.71 -4.72 31.55
C VAL A 12 13.51 -5.17 32.77
N SER A 13 14.31 -4.27 33.34
CA SER A 13 15.11 -4.54 34.54
C SER A 13 15.53 -3.25 35.21
N ASP A 14 15.69 -3.33 36.55
CA ASP A 14 16.28 -2.34 37.43
C ASP A 14 17.79 -2.56 37.64
N MET A 15 18.44 -3.31 36.76
CA MET A 15 19.86 -3.65 36.91
C MET A 15 20.76 -2.41 36.92
N PRO A 16 21.92 -2.45 37.59
CA PRO A 16 22.86 -1.32 37.64
C PRO A 16 23.28 -0.83 36.25
N GLY A 17 23.36 0.47 36.13
CA GLY A 17 23.68 1.13 34.85
C GLY A 17 22.47 1.62 34.05
N GLY A 18 21.28 1.49 34.60
CA GLY A 18 20.04 2.09 34.09
C GLY A 18 19.97 3.59 34.26
N LYS A 19 18.86 4.18 33.83
CA LYS A 19 18.56 5.62 33.91
C LYS A 19 17.69 5.96 35.12
N GLY A 20 16.82 5.01 35.52
CA GLY A 20 15.83 5.23 36.57
C GLY A 20 15.51 3.99 37.38
N GLY A 21 14.23 3.76 37.57
CA GLY A 21 13.72 2.55 38.22
C GLY A 21 13.81 1.35 37.29
N MET A 22 12.70 1.00 36.67
CA MET A 22 12.65 -0.04 35.65
C MET A 22 12.97 0.55 34.28
N ASP A 23 14.03 0.09 33.64
CA ASP A 23 14.45 0.48 32.31
C ASP A 23 14.19 -0.61 31.28
N ILE A 24 14.01 -0.22 30.03
CA ILE A 24 13.99 -1.15 28.89
C ILE A 24 15.42 -1.38 28.41
N TRP A 25 15.79 -2.64 28.37
CA TRP A 25 17.08 -3.15 27.91
C TRP A 25 16.87 -4.04 26.70
N ARG A 26 17.95 -4.25 25.95
CA ARG A 26 17.94 -5.22 24.86
C ARG A 26 19.20 -6.07 24.86
N VAL A 27 19.09 -7.25 24.29
CA VAL A 27 20.22 -8.15 24.05
C VAL A 27 20.12 -8.74 22.65
N ARG A 28 21.25 -8.82 21.97
CA ARG A 28 21.27 -9.38 20.62
C ARG A 28 21.10 -10.90 20.67
N ILE A 29 20.22 -11.42 19.82
CA ILE A 29 20.03 -12.86 19.60
C ILE A 29 21.04 -13.29 18.53
N THR A 30 21.89 -14.27 18.85
CA THR A 30 22.90 -14.78 17.92
C THR A 30 22.78 -16.31 17.79
N SER A 31 23.37 -16.88 16.76
CA SER A 31 23.38 -18.34 16.53
C SER A 31 24.08 -19.15 17.68
N VAL A 32 24.88 -18.48 18.50
CA VAL A 32 25.63 -19.11 19.62
C VAL A 32 25.09 -18.72 21.00
N GLY A 33 23.98 -17.95 21.05
CA GLY A 33 23.35 -17.51 22.30
C GLY A 33 23.08 -16.01 22.34
N LEU A 34 22.92 -15.44 23.52
CA LEU A 34 22.67 -14.02 23.74
C LEU A 34 23.96 -13.23 23.78
N GLY A 35 23.97 -12.05 23.18
CA GLY A 35 25.09 -11.11 23.18
C GLY A 35 25.20 -10.27 24.45
N GLY A 36 25.86 -9.11 24.34
CA GLY A 36 25.92 -8.15 25.43
C GLY A 36 24.58 -7.43 25.63
N VAL A 37 24.30 -7.10 26.90
CA VAL A 37 23.10 -6.35 27.29
C VAL A 37 23.34 -4.85 27.07
N GLU A 38 22.37 -4.17 26.46
CA GLU A 38 22.39 -2.74 26.20
C GLU A 38 21.18 -2.06 26.81
N ASN A 39 21.39 -0.97 27.57
CA ASN A 39 20.31 -0.07 27.97
C ASN A 39 19.87 0.76 26.75
N LEU A 40 18.57 0.93 26.52
CA LEU A 40 18.12 1.72 25.36
C LEU A 40 18.44 3.20 25.50
N GLY A 41 18.61 3.71 26.72
CA GLY A 41 18.91 5.10 26.98
C GLY A 41 17.81 6.05 26.50
N GLU A 42 18.17 7.34 26.42
CA GLU A 42 17.26 8.35 25.87
C GLU A 42 17.04 8.19 24.36
N PRO A 43 15.85 8.47 23.86
CA PRO A 43 14.71 9.06 24.56
C PRO A 43 13.75 8.04 25.18
N ILE A 44 14.09 6.75 25.22
CA ILE A 44 13.19 5.70 25.75
C ILE A 44 13.17 5.72 27.27
N ASN A 45 14.34 5.49 27.89
CA ASN A 45 14.46 5.38 29.33
C ASN A 45 14.63 6.74 30.00
N THR A 46 13.98 6.91 31.15
CA THR A 46 13.93 8.13 31.96
C THR A 46 14.37 7.85 33.39
N PRO A 47 14.38 8.84 34.33
CA PRO A 47 14.51 8.55 35.76
C PRO A 47 13.32 7.82 36.41
N GLY A 48 12.20 7.66 35.67
CA GLY A 48 11.04 6.87 36.09
C GLY A 48 11.15 5.40 35.75
N ASP A 49 10.01 4.78 35.51
CA ASP A 49 9.88 3.38 35.11
C ASP A 49 9.42 3.28 33.66
N GLU A 50 10.11 2.46 32.88
CA GLU A 50 9.71 2.11 31.51
C GLU A 50 9.48 0.59 31.43
N MET A 51 8.23 0.21 31.09
CA MET A 51 7.78 -1.19 31.19
C MET A 51 6.97 -1.65 30.00
N PHE A 52 6.72 -2.96 29.95
CA PHE A 52 5.83 -3.60 28.99
C PHE A 52 6.17 -3.36 27.50
N PRO A 53 7.43 -3.52 27.06
CA PRO A 53 7.78 -3.34 25.65
C PRO A 53 7.05 -4.35 24.76
N THR A 54 6.45 -3.89 23.66
CA THR A 54 5.86 -4.72 22.63
C THR A 54 6.09 -4.11 21.25
N PHE A 55 6.24 -4.93 20.23
CA PHE A 55 6.50 -4.46 18.87
C PHE A 55 5.31 -4.66 17.95
N ARG A 56 5.17 -3.72 17.02
CA ARG A 56 4.38 -3.90 15.82
C ARG A 56 5.26 -4.47 14.69
N PRO A 57 4.67 -5.17 13.69
CA PRO A 57 5.43 -5.68 12.54
C PRO A 57 6.19 -4.60 11.74
N ASN A 58 5.75 -3.35 11.79
CA ASN A 58 6.42 -2.21 11.14
C ASN A 58 7.64 -1.67 11.91
N GLY A 59 7.95 -2.24 13.07
CA GLY A 59 9.08 -1.85 13.92
C GLY A 59 8.76 -0.82 15.00
N ASP A 60 7.52 -0.32 15.10
CA ASP A 60 7.11 0.58 16.17
C ASP A 60 7.14 -0.16 17.51
N LEU A 61 7.87 0.41 18.49
CA LEU A 61 7.95 -0.09 19.85
C LEU A 61 6.92 0.64 20.71
N TYR A 62 6.01 -0.12 21.30
CA TYR A 62 5.09 0.35 22.33
C TYR A 62 5.62 -0.02 23.71
N PHE A 63 5.50 0.91 24.65
CA PHE A 63 5.90 0.70 26.04
C PHE A 63 5.11 1.63 26.97
N SER A 64 5.16 1.41 28.26
CA SER A 64 4.50 2.28 29.23
C SER A 64 5.53 2.94 30.13
N SER A 65 5.33 4.22 30.46
CA SER A 65 6.25 4.99 31.30
C SER A 65 5.49 5.96 32.22
N ASN A 66 6.04 6.13 33.41
CA ASN A 66 5.65 7.18 34.37
C ASN A 66 6.69 8.31 34.45
N GLY A 67 7.78 8.21 33.70
CA GLY A 67 8.84 9.23 33.69
C GLY A 67 8.73 10.23 32.56
N HIS A 68 7.99 9.95 31.50
CA HIS A 68 7.65 10.89 30.43
C HIS A 68 6.42 11.73 30.80
N SER A 69 6.29 12.91 30.18
CA SER A 69 5.09 13.73 30.33
C SER A 69 3.88 13.02 29.72
N GLY A 70 2.91 12.69 30.57
CA GLY A 70 1.70 11.95 30.22
C GLY A 70 0.43 12.58 30.79
N LEU A 71 -0.63 11.77 30.87
CA LEU A 71 -1.94 12.15 31.41
C LEU A 71 -2.18 11.59 32.80
N GLY A 72 -1.49 10.49 33.16
CA GLY A 72 -1.72 9.75 34.39
C GLY A 72 -0.45 9.31 35.09
N GLY A 73 -0.48 8.10 35.63
CA GLY A 73 0.67 7.41 36.19
C GLY A 73 1.51 6.77 35.08
N LEU A 74 1.28 5.49 34.81
CA LEU A 74 1.84 4.86 33.60
C LEU A 74 1.02 5.25 32.40
N ASP A 75 1.65 5.83 31.40
CA ASP A 75 1.05 6.10 30.09
C ASP A 75 1.73 5.28 28.99
N ILE A 76 0.97 4.87 27.98
CA ILE A 76 1.46 4.16 26.81
C ILE A 76 2.13 5.15 25.85
N PHE A 77 3.36 4.84 25.43
CA PHE A 77 4.13 5.59 24.43
C PHE A 77 4.44 4.73 23.22
N ILE A 78 4.67 5.38 22.10
CA ILE A 78 5.06 4.76 20.83
C ILE A 78 6.42 5.33 20.41
N ALA A 79 7.44 4.49 20.31
CA ALA A 79 8.75 4.86 19.80
C ALA A 79 8.89 4.40 18.34
N LYS A 80 9.04 5.35 17.43
CA LYS A 80 9.27 5.12 16.00
C LYS A 80 10.70 5.43 15.63
N VAL A 81 11.28 4.61 14.75
CA VAL A 81 12.63 4.87 14.25
C VAL A 81 12.53 5.81 13.04
N ASN A 82 13.17 6.98 13.14
CA ASN A 82 13.20 7.96 12.04
C ASN A 82 14.22 7.56 10.95
N LYS A 83 14.29 8.35 9.86
CA LYS A 83 15.21 8.10 8.73
C LYS A 83 16.70 8.10 9.12
N GLN A 84 17.05 8.68 10.27
CA GLN A 84 18.41 8.72 10.81
C GLN A 84 18.71 7.55 11.77
N GLY A 85 17.78 6.60 11.93
CA GLY A 85 17.93 5.45 12.83
C GLY A 85 17.74 5.78 14.31
N ARG A 86 17.14 6.94 14.65
CA ARG A 86 16.91 7.38 16.04
C ARG A 86 15.45 7.22 16.42
N TYR A 87 15.20 6.86 17.67
CA TYR A 87 13.85 6.84 18.24
C TYR A 87 13.25 8.23 18.33
N GLN A 88 12.00 8.34 17.93
CA GLN A 88 11.14 9.48 18.13
C GLN A 88 9.89 9.03 18.89
N LEU A 89 9.58 9.69 20.00
CA LEU A 89 8.46 9.30 20.87
C LEU A 89 7.19 10.02 20.46
N TYR A 90 6.09 9.29 20.56
CA TYR A 90 4.73 9.78 20.39
C TYR A 90 3.89 9.34 21.60
N HIS A 91 3.15 10.29 22.18
CA HIS A 91 2.14 10.02 23.17
C HIS A 91 0.77 10.04 22.48
N PRO A 92 0.06 8.90 22.40
CA PRO A 92 -1.21 8.80 21.64
C PRO A 92 -2.38 9.56 22.27
N GLY A 93 -2.26 9.97 23.53
CA GLY A 93 -3.29 10.72 24.22
C GLY A 93 -4.55 9.91 24.54
N TYR A 94 -5.61 10.63 24.90
CA TYR A 94 -6.94 10.03 25.10
C TYR A 94 -7.52 9.56 23.76
N PRO A 95 -8.23 8.44 23.66
CA PRO A 95 -8.72 7.59 24.78
C PRO A 95 -7.77 6.46 25.19
N LEU A 96 -6.62 6.28 24.55
CA LEU A 96 -5.72 5.18 24.89
C LEU A 96 -5.09 5.40 26.25
N ASN A 97 -4.59 6.60 26.53
CA ASN A 97 -4.12 7.01 27.83
C ASN A 97 -5.20 7.81 28.61
N SER A 98 -5.15 7.75 29.93
CA SER A 98 -6.10 8.38 30.83
C SER A 98 -5.37 9.01 32.03
N HIS A 99 -6.13 9.48 33.04
CA HIS A 99 -5.57 9.93 34.31
C HIS A 99 -5.14 8.79 35.25
N GLY A 100 -5.42 7.54 34.92
CA GLY A 100 -4.98 6.35 35.64
C GLY A 100 -3.65 5.83 35.10
N ASP A 101 -3.33 4.59 35.47
CA ASP A 101 -2.25 3.82 34.86
C ASP A 101 -2.77 3.13 33.62
N ASP A 102 -2.08 3.25 32.50
CA ASP A 102 -2.39 2.64 31.23
C ASP A 102 -1.17 1.87 30.71
N PHE A 103 -1.26 0.52 30.59
CA PHE A 103 -0.06 -0.28 30.36
C PHE A 103 -0.35 -1.64 29.69
N GLY A 104 0.73 -2.33 29.32
CA GLY A 104 0.68 -3.71 28.87
C GLY A 104 -0.06 -3.92 27.56
N MET A 105 0.10 -3.01 26.61
CA MET A 105 -0.57 -3.05 25.32
C MET A 105 -0.16 -4.27 24.50
N THR A 106 -1.13 -5.01 24.00
CA THR A 106 -0.96 -6.17 23.13
C THR A 106 -1.80 -6.03 21.88
N PHE A 107 -1.39 -6.71 20.80
CA PHE A 107 -2.06 -6.61 19.50
C PHE A 107 -2.51 -7.97 19.00
N GLU A 108 -3.64 -8.00 18.31
CA GLU A 108 -4.15 -9.17 17.60
C GLU A 108 -3.48 -9.28 16.24
N GLY A 109 -2.32 -9.94 16.17
CA GLY A 109 -1.57 -10.11 14.94
C GLY A 109 -1.20 -8.77 14.26
N PRO A 110 -1.42 -8.63 12.95
CA PRO A 110 -1.12 -7.40 12.22
C PRO A 110 -2.20 -6.31 12.39
N HIS A 111 -3.32 -6.64 13.00
CA HIS A 111 -4.46 -5.71 13.14
C HIS A 111 -4.17 -4.62 14.17
N ASN A 112 -4.73 -3.43 13.97
CA ASN A 112 -4.61 -2.31 14.89
C ASN A 112 -5.71 -2.36 15.96
N ARG A 113 -5.85 -3.52 16.58
CA ARG A 113 -6.76 -3.80 17.69
C ARG A 113 -6.08 -4.77 18.66
N GLY A 114 -6.56 -4.78 19.89
CA GLY A 114 -6.01 -5.66 20.91
C GLY A 114 -6.49 -5.26 22.30
N TYR A 115 -5.61 -5.42 23.29
CA TYR A 115 -5.94 -5.22 24.70
C TYR A 115 -4.83 -4.44 25.39
N PHE A 116 -5.20 -3.71 26.43
CA PHE A 116 -4.29 -3.08 27.39
C PHE A 116 -4.90 -3.11 28.79
N SER A 117 -4.09 -2.91 29.79
CA SER A 117 -4.52 -2.83 31.20
C SER A 117 -4.65 -1.37 31.60
N SER A 118 -5.67 -1.07 32.44
CA SER A 118 -5.85 0.28 32.99
C SER A 118 -6.67 0.23 34.28
N ASN A 119 -6.35 1.11 35.22
CA ASN A 119 -7.15 1.35 36.43
C ASN A 119 -8.11 2.54 36.30
N ARG A 120 -8.28 3.07 35.07
CA ARG A 120 -9.19 4.17 34.79
C ARG A 120 -10.61 3.91 35.31
N GLY A 121 -11.16 4.87 35.99
CA GLY A 121 -12.54 4.81 36.47
C GLY A 121 -12.84 3.84 37.61
N ASP A 122 -11.85 3.09 38.12
CA ASP A 122 -12.00 2.28 39.32
C ASP A 122 -11.55 3.06 40.56
N GLY A 123 -12.50 3.46 41.41
CA GLY A 123 -12.20 4.20 42.65
C GLY A 123 -11.39 3.41 43.67
N ARG A 124 -11.14 2.10 43.48
CA ARG A 124 -10.30 1.25 44.31
C ARG A 124 -8.88 1.12 43.78
N GLY A 125 -8.62 1.62 42.58
CA GLY A 125 -7.32 1.53 41.91
C GLY A 125 -7.01 0.15 41.31
N TRP A 126 -8.00 -0.69 41.05
CA TRP A 126 -7.78 -2.00 40.46
C TRP A 126 -7.65 -1.94 38.96
N ASP A 127 -6.74 -2.75 38.40
CA ASP A 127 -6.53 -2.85 36.98
C ASP A 127 -7.59 -3.71 36.31
N HIS A 128 -8.04 -3.25 35.14
CA HIS A 128 -8.97 -3.93 34.26
C HIS A 128 -8.36 -4.06 32.86
N ILE A 129 -8.80 -5.08 32.13
CA ILE A 129 -8.38 -5.28 30.74
C ILE A 129 -9.40 -4.56 29.85
N TYR A 130 -8.90 -3.66 29.03
CA TYR A 130 -9.68 -2.93 28.02
C TYR A 130 -9.33 -3.43 26.63
N ALA A 131 -10.35 -3.60 25.80
CA ALA A 131 -10.15 -3.79 24.37
C ALA A 131 -10.01 -2.42 23.67
N PHE A 132 -9.12 -2.33 22.72
CA PHE A 132 -9.06 -1.19 21.80
C PHE A 132 -9.18 -1.68 20.37
N GLU A 133 -9.77 -0.83 19.55
CA GLU A 133 -9.80 -0.95 18.11
C GLU A 133 -9.56 0.44 17.53
N ASN A 134 -8.47 0.56 16.77
CA ASN A 134 -8.16 1.75 16.00
C ASN A 134 -8.00 1.30 14.55
N PRO A 135 -9.10 1.24 13.79
CA PRO A 135 -9.06 0.78 12.41
C PRO A 135 -8.12 1.69 11.61
N GLU A 136 -7.02 1.12 11.15
CA GLU A 136 -6.16 1.80 10.19
C GLU A 136 -6.93 1.85 8.87
N VAL A 137 -7.16 3.05 8.36
CA VAL A 137 -7.76 3.23 7.03
C VAL A 137 -6.76 2.74 6.00
N VAL A 138 -7.02 1.58 5.44
CA VAL A 138 -6.19 0.94 4.42
C VAL A 138 -6.97 0.90 3.11
N ASN A 139 -6.60 1.76 2.17
CA ASN A 139 -7.15 1.72 0.83
C ASN A 139 -6.35 0.73 -0.01
N THR A 140 -7.06 -0.11 -0.73
CA THR A 140 -6.47 -1.12 -1.61
C THR A 140 -7.03 -1.01 -3.02
N VAL A 141 -6.19 -1.32 -4.00
CA VAL A 141 -6.63 -1.60 -5.36
C VAL A 141 -6.43 -3.08 -5.65
N LYS A 142 -7.48 -3.72 -6.13
CA LYS A 142 -7.43 -5.05 -6.75
C LYS A 142 -7.55 -4.91 -8.24
N GLY A 143 -6.75 -5.66 -8.99
CA GLY A 143 -6.84 -5.64 -10.44
C GLY A 143 -6.67 -7.03 -11.02
N TRP A 144 -7.17 -7.20 -12.25
CA TRP A 144 -7.00 -8.39 -13.08
C TRP A 144 -6.52 -7.98 -14.46
N VAL A 145 -5.46 -8.65 -14.92
CA VAL A 145 -4.97 -8.55 -16.28
C VAL A 145 -5.36 -9.81 -17.03
N TYR A 146 -6.08 -9.63 -18.12
CA TYR A 146 -6.59 -10.74 -18.93
C TYR A 146 -6.66 -10.34 -20.41
N GLU A 147 -6.68 -11.32 -21.31
CA GLU A 147 -6.97 -11.10 -22.70
C GLU A 147 -8.42 -10.67 -22.89
N ALA A 148 -8.69 -9.70 -23.74
CA ALA A 148 -10.04 -9.18 -23.96
C ALA A 148 -11.09 -10.26 -24.31
N GLU A 149 -10.66 -11.39 -24.84
CA GLU A 149 -11.49 -12.58 -25.09
C GLU A 149 -11.72 -13.46 -23.85
N GLY A 150 -11.10 -13.13 -22.69
CA GLY A 150 -11.38 -13.76 -21.40
C GLY A 150 -10.32 -14.73 -20.87
N TYR A 151 -9.14 -14.85 -21.50
CA TYR A 151 -8.05 -15.70 -21.04
C TYR A 151 -7.15 -14.97 -20.03
N GLU A 152 -6.67 -15.71 -19.03
CA GLU A 152 -5.72 -15.21 -18.04
C GLU A 152 -4.35 -14.94 -18.65
N LEU A 153 -3.70 -13.85 -18.24
CA LEU A 153 -2.36 -13.44 -18.71
C LEU A 153 -1.38 -13.33 -17.53
N PRO A 154 -0.95 -14.45 -16.93
CA PRO A 154 -0.06 -14.43 -15.76
C PRO A 154 1.34 -13.88 -16.06
N GLN A 155 1.77 -13.84 -17.33
CA GLN A 155 3.04 -13.24 -17.77
C GLN A 155 2.94 -11.73 -18.02
N ALA A 156 1.78 -11.13 -17.85
CA ALA A 156 1.63 -9.69 -17.94
C ALA A 156 2.35 -8.97 -16.79
N GLU A 157 2.65 -7.72 -17.00
CA GLU A 157 3.27 -6.84 -16.02
C GLU A 157 2.38 -5.63 -15.78
N VAL A 158 2.28 -5.18 -14.54
CA VAL A 158 1.57 -3.94 -14.19
C VAL A 158 2.55 -2.99 -13.52
N TYR A 159 2.67 -1.81 -14.09
CA TYR A 159 3.45 -0.71 -13.53
C TYR A 159 2.51 0.30 -12.89
N MET A 160 2.84 0.76 -11.68
CA MET A 160 2.07 1.75 -10.95
C MET A 160 2.95 2.97 -10.67
N VAL A 161 2.50 4.13 -11.10
CA VAL A 161 3.17 5.42 -10.87
C VAL A 161 2.20 6.35 -10.15
N GLY A 162 2.65 6.92 -9.03
CA GLY A 162 1.86 7.88 -8.25
C GLY A 162 2.44 9.30 -8.32
N ASN A 163 1.60 10.32 -8.18
CA ASN A 163 2.01 11.71 -8.11
C ASN A 163 2.80 12.05 -6.81
N ASP A 164 2.87 11.10 -5.86
CA ASP A 164 3.70 11.16 -4.65
C ASP A 164 5.13 10.62 -4.86
N GLY A 165 5.51 10.30 -6.11
CA GLY A 165 6.78 9.68 -6.46
C GLY A 165 6.79 8.15 -6.36
N THR A 166 5.66 7.52 -6.08
CA THR A 166 5.53 6.06 -6.16
C THR A 166 5.83 5.60 -7.59
N ASN A 167 6.74 4.63 -7.72
CA ASN A 167 7.04 3.93 -8.98
C ASN A 167 7.30 2.46 -8.64
N ARG A 168 6.39 1.58 -9.02
CA ARG A 168 6.46 0.15 -8.68
C ARG A 168 5.99 -0.71 -9.83
N ARG A 169 6.66 -1.85 -9.99
CA ARG A 169 6.16 -2.98 -10.75
C ARG A 169 5.41 -3.90 -9.77
N LEU A 170 4.16 -4.22 -10.07
CA LEU A 170 3.32 -5.06 -9.23
C LEU A 170 3.55 -6.54 -9.56
N THR A 171 3.48 -7.38 -8.53
CA THR A 171 3.56 -8.84 -8.70
C THR A 171 2.15 -9.39 -8.95
N LEU A 172 1.96 -10.03 -10.09
CA LEU A 172 0.72 -10.71 -10.43
C LEU A 172 0.72 -12.13 -9.86
N LYS A 173 -0.46 -12.61 -9.48
CA LYS A 173 -0.71 -14.02 -9.18
C LYS A 173 -0.85 -14.83 -10.48
N SER A 174 -0.92 -16.15 -10.33
CA SER A 174 -1.08 -17.06 -11.47
C SER A 174 -2.36 -16.84 -12.29
N ASP A 175 -3.38 -16.26 -11.69
CA ASP A 175 -4.65 -15.89 -12.31
C ASP A 175 -4.66 -14.47 -12.91
N GLY A 176 -3.51 -13.81 -13.00
CA GLY A 176 -3.39 -12.44 -13.48
C GLY A 176 -3.87 -11.37 -12.51
N SER A 177 -4.28 -11.75 -11.29
CA SER A 177 -4.74 -10.80 -10.29
C SER A 177 -3.61 -10.19 -9.46
N PHE A 178 -3.87 -9.01 -8.91
CA PHE A 178 -2.99 -8.37 -7.93
C PHE A 178 -3.81 -7.60 -6.88
N THR A 179 -3.17 -7.33 -5.75
CA THR A 179 -3.70 -6.44 -4.72
C THR A 179 -2.57 -5.54 -4.25
N GLN A 180 -2.82 -4.25 -4.20
CA GLN A 180 -1.83 -3.25 -3.79
C GLN A 180 -2.47 -2.25 -2.83
N VAL A 181 -1.77 -1.96 -1.72
CA VAL A 181 -2.15 -0.86 -0.82
C VAL A 181 -1.80 0.46 -1.49
N VAL A 182 -2.74 1.40 -1.45
CA VAL A 182 -2.62 2.74 -2.04
C VAL A 182 -2.85 3.81 -0.97
N LYS A 183 -2.25 4.98 -1.16
CA LYS A 183 -2.30 6.06 -0.17
C LYS A 183 -3.45 7.02 -0.45
N PRO A 184 -4.17 7.46 0.59
CA PRO A 184 -5.17 8.52 0.46
C PRO A 184 -4.58 9.82 -0.10
N GLY A 185 -5.33 10.50 -0.95
CA GLY A 185 -4.92 11.77 -1.58
C GLY A 185 -3.93 11.64 -2.72
N VAL A 186 -3.58 10.42 -3.13
CA VAL A 186 -2.64 10.17 -4.23
C VAL A 186 -3.40 9.74 -5.48
N SER A 187 -2.99 10.27 -6.64
CA SER A 187 -3.45 9.83 -7.95
C SER A 187 -2.40 8.90 -8.56
N TYR A 188 -2.86 7.75 -9.01
CA TYR A 188 -2.03 6.72 -9.62
C TYR A 188 -2.41 6.51 -11.08
N VAL A 189 -1.40 6.26 -11.90
CA VAL A 189 -1.54 5.72 -13.24
C VAL A 189 -1.01 4.29 -13.22
N MET A 190 -1.81 3.36 -13.69
CA MET A 190 -1.45 1.95 -13.81
C MET A 190 -1.42 1.54 -15.26
N LEU A 191 -0.31 0.94 -15.70
CA LEU A 191 -0.10 0.46 -17.05
C LEU A 191 0.10 -1.05 -17.04
N ALA A 192 -0.82 -1.78 -17.64
CA ALA A 192 -0.68 -3.21 -17.88
C ALA A 192 -0.06 -3.45 -19.25
N THR A 193 0.95 -4.31 -19.30
CA THR A 193 1.68 -4.68 -20.52
C THR A 193 1.84 -6.19 -20.62
N CYS A 194 1.78 -6.73 -21.82
CA CYS A 194 2.09 -8.13 -22.11
C CYS A 194 2.64 -8.24 -23.53
N LYS A 195 3.65 -9.10 -23.71
CA LYS A 195 4.22 -9.33 -25.04
C LYS A 195 3.16 -9.91 -25.99
N GLY A 196 2.95 -9.26 -27.12
CA GLY A 196 1.96 -9.65 -28.13
C GLY A 196 0.59 -9.03 -27.94
N PHE A 197 0.47 -8.07 -27.02
CA PHE A 197 -0.77 -7.36 -26.71
C PHE A 197 -0.57 -5.84 -26.74
N LEU A 198 -1.65 -5.11 -26.93
CA LEU A 198 -1.68 -3.67 -26.71
C LEU A 198 -1.67 -3.39 -25.21
N ASN A 199 -0.99 -2.31 -24.82
CA ASN A 199 -0.97 -1.86 -23.43
C ASN A 199 -2.35 -1.32 -23.03
N HIS A 200 -2.69 -1.48 -21.74
CA HIS A 200 -3.91 -0.91 -21.18
C HIS A 200 -3.56 -0.04 -19.97
N LYS A 201 -4.11 1.18 -19.95
CA LYS A 201 -3.87 2.16 -18.89
C LYS A 201 -5.15 2.42 -18.11
N GLU A 202 -5.01 2.44 -16.79
CA GLU A 202 -6.06 2.85 -15.85
C GLU A 202 -5.56 3.96 -14.95
N GLU A 203 -6.45 4.87 -14.58
CA GLU A 203 -6.17 5.97 -13.65
C GLU A 203 -7.03 5.84 -12.40
N LEU A 204 -6.40 5.98 -11.25
CA LEU A 204 -7.04 5.90 -9.95
C LEU A 204 -6.69 7.11 -9.11
N THR A 205 -7.68 7.86 -8.65
CA THR A 205 -7.49 8.89 -7.62
C THR A 205 -8.09 8.41 -6.31
N VAL A 206 -7.23 8.18 -5.31
CA VAL A 206 -7.64 7.71 -3.98
C VAL A 206 -8.07 8.90 -3.14
N ARG A 207 -9.36 8.99 -2.84
CA ARG A 207 -9.88 10.05 -1.97
C ARG A 207 -9.53 9.76 -0.51
N PRO A 208 -9.24 10.79 0.32
CA PRO A 208 -9.18 10.61 1.76
C PRO A 208 -10.58 10.23 2.29
N THR A 209 -10.66 9.08 2.93
CA THR A 209 -11.90 8.55 3.55
C THR A 209 -11.62 8.16 5.00
N GLU A 210 -12.65 8.08 5.82
CA GLU A 210 -12.55 7.61 7.21
C GLU A 210 -12.65 6.07 7.31
N GLU A 211 -13.05 5.42 6.23
CA GLU A 211 -13.17 3.96 6.12
C GLU A 211 -12.24 3.40 5.05
N SER A 212 -11.82 2.15 5.23
CA SER A 212 -11.02 1.43 4.25
C SER A 212 -11.82 1.15 2.99
N GLU A 213 -11.30 1.53 1.83
CA GLU A 213 -11.94 1.30 0.54
C GLU A 213 -11.11 0.32 -0.30
N GLU A 214 -11.84 -0.54 -1.02
CA GLU A 214 -11.27 -1.41 -2.04
C GLU A 214 -11.78 -0.98 -3.41
N THR A 215 -10.84 -0.53 -4.27
CA THR A 215 -11.13 -0.22 -5.67
C THR A 215 -10.77 -1.41 -6.54
N VAL A 216 -11.66 -1.76 -7.48
CA VAL A 216 -11.45 -2.85 -8.44
C VAL A 216 -11.19 -2.26 -9.81
N LEU A 217 -10.07 -2.66 -10.43
CA LEU A 217 -9.67 -2.26 -11.79
C LEU A 217 -9.55 -3.50 -12.68
N GLN A 218 -9.86 -3.32 -13.96
CA GLN A 218 -9.79 -4.38 -14.97
C GLN A 218 -8.88 -3.94 -16.11
N PHE A 219 -7.99 -4.82 -16.52
CA PHE A 219 -7.00 -4.57 -17.57
C PHE A 219 -7.18 -5.58 -18.72
N PRO A 220 -8.19 -5.38 -19.59
CA PRO A 220 -8.38 -6.20 -20.79
C PRO A 220 -7.32 -5.85 -21.83
N LEU A 221 -6.42 -6.76 -22.14
CA LEU A 221 -5.39 -6.59 -23.16
C LEU A 221 -5.87 -7.16 -24.50
N VAL A 222 -5.76 -6.38 -25.55
CA VAL A 222 -6.13 -6.77 -26.91
C VAL A 222 -4.90 -7.35 -27.62
N SER A 223 -5.04 -8.55 -28.21
CA SER A 223 -3.96 -9.19 -28.97
C SER A 223 -3.65 -8.37 -30.24
N ILE A 224 -2.36 -8.12 -30.49
CA ILE A 224 -1.89 -7.46 -31.71
C ILE A 224 -1.95 -8.37 -32.96
N THR A 225 -2.21 -9.66 -32.80
CA THR A 225 -2.32 -10.60 -33.91
C THR A 225 -3.73 -10.69 -34.47
N ALA A 226 -4.73 -10.18 -33.77
CA ALA A 226 -6.11 -10.15 -34.22
C ALA A 226 -6.38 -8.86 -35.02
N PRO A 227 -7.05 -8.93 -36.19
CA PRO A 227 -7.50 -7.77 -36.89
C PRO A 227 -8.52 -6.99 -36.05
N VAL A 228 -8.31 -5.68 -35.89
CA VAL A 228 -9.25 -4.80 -35.21
C VAL A 228 -10.09 -4.08 -36.25
N LEU A 229 -11.41 -4.20 -36.15
CA LEU A 229 -12.33 -3.47 -37.02
C LEU A 229 -12.39 -2.01 -36.55
N ILE A 230 -12.10 -1.11 -37.48
CA ILE A 230 -12.29 0.34 -37.28
C ILE A 230 -13.61 0.72 -37.94
N ASP A 231 -14.62 0.88 -37.11
CA ASP A 231 -15.94 1.30 -37.56
C ASP A 231 -16.00 2.81 -37.84
N ASN A 232 -17.05 3.22 -38.56
CA ASN A 232 -17.40 4.63 -38.80
C ASN A 232 -16.37 5.42 -39.64
N ILE A 233 -15.66 4.75 -40.55
CA ILE A 233 -14.86 5.44 -41.58
C ILE A 233 -15.69 5.57 -42.82
N PHE A 234 -16.09 6.79 -43.15
CA PHE A 234 -17.00 7.10 -44.28
C PHE A 234 -16.33 8.05 -45.26
N TYR A 235 -16.63 7.81 -46.55
CA TYR A 235 -16.25 8.64 -47.65
C TYR A 235 -17.51 9.10 -48.41
N ASP A 236 -17.45 10.23 -49.09
CA ASP A 236 -18.48 10.59 -50.05
C ASP A 236 -18.33 9.73 -51.32
N PHE A 237 -19.44 9.58 -52.03
CA PHE A 237 -19.42 8.83 -53.27
C PHE A 237 -18.43 9.48 -54.28
N ASP A 238 -17.57 8.64 -54.85
CA ASP A 238 -16.53 9.04 -55.82
C ASP A 238 -15.51 10.07 -55.25
N LYS A 239 -15.25 10.06 -53.92
CA LYS A 239 -14.26 10.92 -53.28
C LYS A 239 -13.37 10.15 -52.35
N ALA A 240 -12.11 10.59 -52.24
CA ALA A 240 -11.14 10.10 -51.26
C ALA A 240 -11.09 10.97 -49.98
N THR A 241 -12.00 11.93 -49.86
CA THR A 241 -12.04 12.84 -48.70
C THR A 241 -12.85 12.21 -47.59
N LEU A 242 -12.24 12.12 -46.41
CA LEU A 242 -12.90 11.63 -45.17
C LEU A 242 -14.04 12.59 -44.80
N ARG A 243 -15.13 12.03 -44.33
CA ARG A 243 -16.19 12.81 -43.69
C ARG A 243 -15.80 13.22 -42.27
N PRO A 244 -16.34 14.32 -41.74
CA PRO A 244 -16.05 14.78 -40.40
C PRO A 244 -16.30 13.72 -39.31
N GLU A 245 -17.31 12.86 -39.50
CA GLU A 245 -17.64 11.77 -38.57
C GLU A 245 -16.54 10.73 -38.46
N SER A 246 -15.73 10.55 -39.51
CA SER A 246 -14.60 9.60 -39.52
C SER A 246 -13.41 10.09 -38.72
N THR A 247 -13.30 11.39 -38.45
CA THR A 247 -12.18 12.01 -37.76
C THR A 247 -12.09 11.44 -36.32
N LYS A 248 -13.23 11.28 -35.66
CA LYS A 248 -13.24 10.75 -34.27
C LYS A 248 -12.66 9.35 -34.18
N ALA A 249 -13.06 8.44 -35.06
CA ALA A 249 -12.54 7.06 -35.07
C ALA A 249 -11.03 7.01 -35.37
N LEU A 250 -10.55 7.92 -36.25
CA LEU A 250 -9.12 8.03 -36.52
C LEU A 250 -8.34 8.69 -35.41
N ASP A 251 -8.90 9.64 -34.67
CA ASP A 251 -8.28 10.23 -33.48
C ASP A 251 -8.14 9.20 -32.37
N GLU A 252 -9.12 8.31 -32.21
CA GLU A 252 -9.03 7.16 -31.29
C GLU A 252 -7.89 6.21 -31.68
N LEU A 253 -7.73 5.92 -32.98
CA LEU A 253 -6.61 5.13 -33.49
C LEU A 253 -5.26 5.82 -33.25
N VAL A 254 -5.16 7.13 -33.47
CA VAL A 254 -3.94 7.90 -33.19
C VAL A 254 -3.58 7.84 -31.71
N THR A 255 -4.57 7.95 -30.83
CA THR A 255 -4.38 7.82 -29.38
C THR A 255 -3.83 6.43 -29.03
N LEU A 256 -4.46 5.37 -29.56
CA LEU A 256 -4.01 3.99 -29.37
C LEU A 256 -2.55 3.80 -29.82
N LEU A 257 -2.16 4.33 -30.96
CA LEU A 257 -0.80 4.21 -31.49
C LEU A 257 0.22 5.01 -30.66
N ASN A 258 -0.17 6.17 -30.15
CA ASN A 258 0.69 6.96 -29.27
C ASN A 258 0.95 6.25 -27.93
N GLU A 259 -0.05 5.55 -27.41
CA GLU A 259 0.09 4.73 -26.18
C GLU A 259 0.86 3.43 -26.42
N ASN A 260 1.00 3.00 -27.67
CA ASN A 260 1.65 1.76 -28.09
C ASN A 260 2.70 2.03 -29.20
N GLY A 261 3.67 2.90 -28.94
CA GLY A 261 4.66 3.37 -29.91
C GLY A 261 5.57 2.29 -30.53
N ASN A 262 5.52 1.07 -30.04
CA ASN A 262 6.23 -0.10 -30.55
C ASN A 262 5.41 -0.96 -31.52
N VAL A 263 4.15 -0.56 -31.82
CA VAL A 263 3.25 -1.29 -32.70
C VAL A 263 3.28 -0.68 -34.10
N THR A 264 3.36 -1.52 -35.11
CA THR A 264 3.18 -1.16 -36.52
C THR A 264 1.87 -1.75 -37.02
N ILE A 265 1.07 -0.97 -37.69
CA ILE A 265 -0.22 -1.39 -38.20
C ILE A 265 -0.23 -1.42 -39.73
N GLU A 266 -1.10 -2.24 -40.30
CA GLU A 266 -1.52 -2.21 -41.70
C GLU A 266 -2.99 -1.86 -41.72
N LEU A 267 -3.36 -0.82 -42.48
CA LEU A 267 -4.76 -0.44 -42.71
C LEU A 267 -5.24 -1.06 -43.98
N SER A 268 -6.26 -1.91 -43.89
CA SER A 268 -6.90 -2.54 -45.06
C SER A 268 -8.32 -2.02 -45.22
N ALA A 269 -8.66 -1.55 -46.41
CA ALA A 269 -10.00 -1.15 -46.75
C ALA A 269 -10.54 -2.04 -47.90
N HIS A 270 -11.81 -2.37 -47.81
CA HIS A 270 -12.48 -3.20 -48.80
C HIS A 270 -13.61 -2.40 -49.46
N CYS A 271 -13.64 -2.40 -50.78
CA CYS A 271 -14.77 -1.85 -51.53
C CYS A 271 -15.78 -2.95 -51.90
N ASP A 272 -16.99 -2.58 -52.24
CA ASP A 272 -17.98 -3.49 -52.77
C ASP A 272 -17.58 -4.04 -54.15
N TYR A 273 -18.30 -5.03 -54.64
CA TYR A 273 -18.04 -5.67 -55.93
C TYR A 273 -18.57 -4.84 -57.13
N LYS A 274 -19.17 -3.68 -56.89
CA LYS A 274 -19.69 -2.80 -57.93
C LYS A 274 -18.57 -1.94 -58.52
N GLY A 275 -18.46 -1.92 -59.85
CA GLY A 275 -17.40 -1.20 -60.55
C GLY A 275 -16.33 -2.12 -61.15
N SER A 276 -15.44 -1.57 -61.97
CA SER A 276 -14.30 -2.31 -62.50
C SER A 276 -13.19 -2.44 -61.45
N ALA A 277 -12.36 -3.48 -61.55
CA ALA A 277 -11.21 -3.64 -60.68
C ALA A 277 -10.24 -2.44 -60.71
N GLU A 278 -10.15 -1.73 -61.83
CA GLU A 278 -9.33 -0.54 -61.98
C GLU A 278 -9.96 0.69 -61.30
N TYR A 279 -11.29 0.81 -61.30
CA TYR A 279 -12.02 1.84 -60.58
C TYR A 279 -11.90 1.65 -59.06
N ASN A 280 -12.03 0.41 -58.61
CA ASN A 280 -12.01 0.07 -57.20
C ASN A 280 -10.60 0.07 -56.58
N LYS A 281 -9.54 0.22 -57.37
CA LYS A 281 -8.14 0.36 -56.94
C LYS A 281 -7.68 1.81 -56.79
N ARG A 282 -8.48 2.76 -57.22
CA ARG A 282 -8.18 4.20 -57.09
C ARG A 282 -8.50 4.71 -55.68
#